data_13bbc6d20e87a8db9fcc00ac5d233d7d
#
_entry.id   13bbc6d20e87a8db9fcc00ac5d233d7d
#
_cell.length_a   1.000
_cell.length_b   1.000
_cell.length_c   1.000
_cell.angle_alpha   90.00
_cell.angle_beta   90.00
_cell.angle_gamma   90.00
#
_symmetry.space_group_name_H-M   'P 1'
#
loop_
_entity.id
_entity.type
_entity.pdbx_description
1 polymer ?
#
loop_
_entity_poly.entity_id
_entity_poly.type
_entity_poly.pdbx_seq_one_letter_code
_entity_poly.pdbx_strand_id
1 'polypeptide(L)'
;DWSESRGLGDVYKRQQEHLDTFNDLLVENDTRPTALLPLWNVMGYGLGVASAIMGEKAAMACTIAVEEVIGEHYAKQAESLDEKHKELKSTLMKFRDDELDHLETGVEYDGEYAPGFDVMKTIVQLGCRTAIKISEKI
;
A
#
# COMPACT_ATOMS: atom_id res chain seq x y z
N ASP A 1 14.99 9.09 -16.34
CA ASP A 1 14.61 8.55 -17.65
C ASP A 1 13.09 8.60 -17.83
N TRP A 2 12.60 8.82 -19.07
CA TRP A 2 11.16 9.03 -19.36
C TRP A 2 10.28 7.79 -19.07
N SER A 3 10.85 6.60 -19.04
CA SER A 3 10.14 5.37 -18.68
C SER A 3 9.91 5.25 -17.18
N GLU A 4 10.90 5.61 -16.37
CA GLU A 4 10.82 5.66 -14.92
C GLU A 4 9.79 6.67 -14.43
N SER A 5 9.84 7.89 -15.01
CA SER A 5 8.88 8.96 -14.70
C SER A 5 7.43 8.56 -15.02
N ARG A 6 7.20 7.74 -16.05
CA ARG A 6 5.86 7.23 -16.38
C ARG A 6 5.40 6.14 -15.41
N GLY A 7 6.27 5.20 -15.05
CA GLY A 7 5.93 4.13 -14.10
C GLY A 7 5.54 4.67 -12.73
N LEU A 8 6.36 5.58 -12.17
CA LEU A 8 6.05 6.23 -10.89
C LEU A 8 4.80 7.13 -10.96
N GLY A 9 4.57 7.79 -12.10
CA GLY A 9 3.37 8.59 -12.32
C GLY A 9 2.09 7.74 -12.35
N ASP A 10 2.16 6.55 -12.93
CA ASP A 10 1.02 5.63 -12.98
C ASP A 10 0.73 5.02 -11.60
N VAL A 11 1.77 4.67 -10.82
CA VAL A 11 1.62 4.23 -9.42
C VAL A 11 0.93 5.31 -8.60
N TYR A 12 1.41 6.56 -8.66
CA TYR A 12 0.79 7.67 -7.93
C TYR A 12 -0.68 7.86 -8.29
N LYS A 13 -1.02 7.75 -9.58
CA LYS A 13 -2.38 7.91 -10.07
C LYS A 13 -3.33 6.83 -9.54
N ARG A 14 -2.89 5.58 -9.51
CA ARG A 14 -3.66 4.47 -8.94
C ARG A 14 -3.83 4.61 -7.44
N GLN A 15 -2.79 5.01 -6.71
CA GLN A 15 -2.89 5.28 -5.27
C GLN A 15 -3.89 6.40 -4.96
N GLN A 16 -3.95 7.45 -5.81
CA GLN A 16 -4.95 8.49 -5.66
C GLN A 16 -6.38 7.95 -5.91
N GLU A 17 -6.57 7.10 -6.93
CA GLU A 17 -7.86 6.44 -7.20
C GLU A 17 -8.31 5.58 -6.02
N HIS A 18 -7.39 4.82 -5.39
CA HIS A 18 -7.69 4.02 -4.21
C HIS A 18 -8.16 4.91 -3.05
N LEU A 19 -7.43 5.99 -2.78
CA LEU A 19 -7.77 6.93 -1.71
C LEU A 19 -9.15 7.58 -1.94
N ASP A 20 -9.43 8.06 -3.14
CA ASP A 20 -10.69 8.70 -3.49
C ASP A 20 -11.86 7.71 -3.35
N THR A 21 -11.69 6.48 -3.84
CA THR A 21 -12.70 5.42 -3.73
C THR A 21 -13.00 5.09 -2.26
N PHE A 22 -11.99 4.97 -1.40
CA PHE A 22 -12.22 4.69 0.02
C PHE A 22 -12.85 5.86 0.74
N ASN A 23 -12.52 7.10 0.40
CA ASN A 23 -13.18 8.28 0.95
C ASN A 23 -14.67 8.30 0.59
N ASP A 24 -15.03 8.00 -0.65
CA ASP A 24 -16.41 7.90 -1.10
C ASP A 24 -17.16 6.79 -0.34
N LEU A 25 -16.56 5.60 -0.19
CA LEU A 25 -17.13 4.48 0.56
C LEU A 25 -17.36 4.82 2.04
N LEU A 26 -16.47 5.58 2.67
CA LEU A 26 -16.66 6.04 4.05
C LEU A 26 -17.89 6.94 4.18
N VAL A 27 -18.07 7.86 3.21
CA VAL A 27 -19.23 8.76 3.19
C VAL A 27 -20.52 7.98 2.92
N GLU A 28 -20.53 7.09 1.92
CA GLU A 28 -21.70 6.28 1.57
C GLU A 28 -22.19 5.37 2.70
N ASN A 29 -21.25 4.88 3.51
CA ASN A 29 -21.57 3.97 4.62
C ASN A 29 -21.68 4.67 5.98
N ASP A 30 -21.68 6.02 6.01
CA ASP A 30 -21.73 6.82 7.24
C ASP A 30 -20.69 6.38 8.28
N THR A 31 -19.48 6.09 7.80
CA THR A 31 -18.35 5.64 8.61
C THR A 31 -17.22 6.67 8.60
N ARG A 32 -16.25 6.49 9.48
CA ARG A 32 -15.08 7.36 9.58
C ARG A 32 -13.78 6.56 9.45
N PRO A 33 -12.71 7.18 8.99
CA PRO A 33 -11.40 6.56 9.06
C PRO A 33 -10.97 6.33 10.51
N THR A 34 -9.93 5.50 10.68
CA THR A 34 -9.31 5.29 12.00
C THR A 34 -8.90 6.63 12.64
N ALA A 35 -9.10 6.74 13.95
CA ALA A 35 -8.65 7.93 14.71
C ALA A 35 -7.11 8.13 14.64
N LEU A 36 -6.37 7.10 14.26
CA LEU A 36 -4.91 7.13 14.12
C LEU A 36 -4.44 7.58 12.74
N LEU A 37 -5.34 7.95 11.82
CA LEU A 37 -4.97 8.39 10.47
C LEU A 37 -3.89 9.48 10.46
N PRO A 38 -3.93 10.54 11.31
CA PRO A 38 -2.86 11.53 11.33
C PRO A 38 -1.49 10.95 11.71
N LEU A 39 -1.46 9.99 12.63
CA LEU A 39 -0.24 9.29 13.03
C LEU A 39 0.32 8.46 11.87
N TRP A 40 -0.52 7.71 11.19
CA TRP A 40 -0.11 6.88 10.05
C TRP A 40 0.39 7.72 8.88
N ASN A 41 -0.21 8.89 8.64
CA ASN A 41 0.27 9.82 7.61
C ASN A 41 1.69 10.32 7.91
N VAL A 42 1.98 10.69 9.17
CA VAL A 42 3.32 11.11 9.58
C VAL A 42 4.32 9.96 9.46
N MET A 43 3.95 8.77 9.90
CA MET A 43 4.82 7.59 9.84
C MET A 43 5.08 7.15 8.40
N GLY A 44 4.07 7.13 7.54
CA GLY A 44 4.21 6.79 6.13
C GLY A 44 5.09 7.79 5.38
N TYR A 45 4.87 9.08 5.61
CA TYR A 45 5.72 10.14 5.05
C TYR A 45 7.17 10.00 5.54
N GLY A 46 7.37 9.78 6.83
CA GLY A 46 8.69 9.56 7.41
C GLY A 46 9.41 8.35 6.84
N LEU A 47 8.70 7.24 6.64
CA LEU A 47 9.23 6.03 6.01
C LEU A 47 9.64 6.30 4.55
N GLY A 48 8.79 7.00 3.79
CA GLY A 48 9.08 7.38 2.40
C GLY A 48 10.33 8.25 2.29
N VAL A 49 10.44 9.29 3.12
CA VAL A 49 11.62 10.17 3.14
C VAL A 49 12.87 9.39 3.56
N ALA A 50 12.79 8.59 4.62
CA ALA A 50 13.94 7.81 5.09
C ALA A 50 14.44 6.82 4.03
N SER A 51 13.55 6.09 3.38
CA SER A 51 13.92 5.16 2.30
C SER A 51 14.50 5.88 1.09
N ALA A 52 13.97 7.05 0.72
CA ALA A 52 14.51 7.86 -0.38
C ALA A 52 15.92 8.40 -0.09
N ILE A 53 16.20 8.81 1.15
CA ILE A 53 17.56 9.24 1.58
C ILE A 53 18.56 8.07 1.51
N MET A 54 18.11 6.85 1.78
CA MET A 54 18.94 5.64 1.66
C MET A 54 19.24 5.26 0.21
N GLY A 55 18.53 5.85 -0.75
CA GLY A 55 18.71 5.65 -2.18
C GLY A 55 17.56 4.90 -2.86
N GLU A 56 17.59 4.92 -4.19
CA GLU A 56 16.51 4.38 -5.03
C GLU A 56 16.17 2.92 -4.74
N LYS A 57 17.18 2.05 -4.62
CA LYS A 57 16.96 0.63 -4.30
C LYS A 57 16.28 0.44 -2.94
N ALA A 58 16.62 1.26 -1.96
CA ALA A 58 15.98 1.21 -0.65
C ALA A 58 14.53 1.70 -0.70
N ALA A 59 14.24 2.74 -1.48
CA ALA A 59 12.87 3.19 -1.72
C ALA A 59 12.04 2.10 -2.41
N MET A 60 12.57 1.44 -3.42
CA MET A 60 11.92 0.32 -4.11
C MET A 60 11.74 -0.90 -3.21
N ALA A 61 12.71 -1.21 -2.35
CA ALA A 61 12.59 -2.26 -1.34
C ALA A 61 11.45 -1.98 -0.34
N CYS A 62 11.31 -0.72 0.07
CA CYS A 62 10.22 -0.27 0.92
C CYS A 62 8.86 -0.43 0.21
N THR A 63 8.77 -0.04 -1.07
CA THR A 63 7.59 -0.24 -1.92
C THR A 63 7.21 -1.71 -1.98
N ILE A 64 8.12 -2.61 -2.33
CA ILE A 64 7.88 -4.06 -2.36
C ILE A 64 7.29 -4.56 -1.03
N ALA A 65 7.88 -4.13 0.10
CA ALA A 65 7.46 -4.56 1.42
C ALA A 65 6.04 -4.10 1.78
N VAL A 66 5.69 -2.87 1.43
CA VAL A 66 4.36 -2.28 1.69
C VAL A 66 3.31 -2.93 0.79
N GLU A 67 3.55 -2.98 -0.52
CA GLU A 67 2.58 -3.44 -1.51
C GLU A 67 2.21 -4.92 -1.32
N GLU A 68 3.18 -5.75 -0.89
CA GLU A 68 2.91 -7.15 -0.55
C GLU A 68 1.92 -7.27 0.62
N VAL A 69 2.07 -6.47 1.67
CA VAL A 69 1.14 -6.49 2.82
C VAL A 69 -0.24 -5.94 2.44
N ILE A 70 -0.29 -4.86 1.67
CA ILE A 70 -1.56 -4.24 1.26
C ILE A 70 -2.32 -5.15 0.30
N GLY A 71 -1.64 -5.75 -0.68
CA GLY A 71 -2.24 -6.74 -1.58
C GLY A 71 -2.83 -7.95 -0.84
N GLU A 72 -2.09 -8.51 0.14
CA GLU A 72 -2.62 -9.56 1.01
C GLU A 72 -3.84 -9.10 1.83
N HIS A 73 -3.81 -7.87 2.31
CA HIS A 73 -4.90 -7.30 3.10
C HIS A 73 -6.17 -7.14 2.27
N TYR A 74 -6.08 -6.61 1.06
CA TYR A 74 -7.22 -6.51 0.13
C TYR A 74 -7.78 -7.87 -0.23
N ALA A 75 -6.94 -8.87 -0.50
CA ALA A 75 -7.37 -10.23 -0.78
C ALA A 75 -8.19 -10.82 0.38
N LYS A 76 -7.70 -10.71 1.61
CA LYS A 76 -8.39 -11.18 2.82
C LYS A 76 -9.71 -10.47 3.07
N GLN A 77 -9.75 -9.16 2.87
CA GLN A 77 -10.99 -8.40 2.96
C GLN A 77 -12.00 -8.85 1.91
N ALA A 78 -11.58 -9.02 0.66
CA ALA A 78 -12.44 -9.50 -0.41
C ALA A 78 -13.00 -10.90 -0.15
N GLU A 79 -12.19 -11.80 0.42
CA GLU A 79 -12.63 -13.16 0.82
C GLU A 79 -13.66 -13.14 1.94
N SER A 80 -13.60 -12.16 2.85
CA SER A 80 -14.53 -12.04 3.98
C SER A 80 -15.90 -11.50 3.60
N LEU A 81 -16.05 -10.93 2.39
CA LEU A 81 -17.29 -10.34 1.91
C LEU A 81 -18.24 -11.39 1.32
N ASP A 82 -19.52 -11.27 1.68
CA ASP A 82 -20.59 -12.10 1.14
C ASP A 82 -21.06 -11.61 -0.25
N GLU A 83 -22.00 -12.39 -0.82
CA GLU A 83 -22.58 -12.10 -2.15
C GLU A 83 -23.34 -10.76 -2.23
N LYS A 84 -23.73 -10.19 -1.09
CA LYS A 84 -24.42 -8.89 -1.06
C LYS A 84 -23.48 -7.72 -1.35
N HIS A 85 -22.18 -7.93 -1.16
CA HIS A 85 -21.13 -6.92 -1.32
C HIS A 85 -20.25 -7.17 -2.55
N LYS A 86 -20.85 -7.68 -3.64
CA LYS A 86 -20.13 -8.03 -4.88
C LYS A 86 -19.34 -6.87 -5.48
N GLU A 87 -19.91 -5.67 -5.48
CA GLU A 87 -19.24 -4.49 -6.02
C GLU A 87 -18.01 -4.13 -5.21
N LEU A 88 -18.12 -4.09 -3.89
CA LEU A 88 -16.98 -3.84 -3.01
C LEU A 88 -15.91 -4.93 -3.15
N LYS A 89 -16.34 -6.20 -3.22
CA LYS A 89 -15.42 -7.31 -3.46
C LYS A 89 -14.65 -7.15 -4.77
N SER A 90 -15.33 -6.77 -5.85
CA SER A 90 -14.71 -6.52 -7.16
C SER A 90 -13.71 -5.36 -7.09
N THR A 91 -14.05 -4.28 -6.40
CA THR A 91 -13.16 -3.12 -6.18
C THR A 91 -11.90 -3.52 -5.42
N LEU A 92 -12.04 -4.27 -4.32
CA LEU A 92 -10.88 -4.74 -3.54
C LEU A 92 -9.98 -5.69 -4.33
N MET A 93 -10.56 -6.56 -5.18
CA MET A 93 -9.78 -7.44 -6.04
C MET A 93 -9.03 -6.67 -7.13
N LYS A 94 -9.65 -5.64 -7.72
CA LYS A 94 -8.97 -4.72 -8.64
C LYS A 94 -7.79 -4.03 -7.95
N PHE A 95 -8.01 -3.49 -6.75
CA PHE A 95 -6.95 -2.80 -6.00
C PHE A 95 -5.82 -3.77 -5.62
N ARG A 96 -6.14 -5.00 -5.23
CA ARG A 96 -5.11 -6.03 -5.04
C ARG A 96 -4.25 -6.24 -6.30
N ASP A 97 -4.87 -6.31 -7.47
CA ASP A 97 -4.14 -6.50 -8.72
C ASP A 97 -3.26 -5.27 -9.04
N ASP A 98 -3.76 -4.07 -8.79
CA ASP A 98 -2.96 -2.83 -8.89
C ASP A 98 -1.72 -2.87 -7.96
N GLU A 99 -1.88 -3.37 -6.72
CA GLU A 99 -0.75 -3.47 -5.78
C GLU A 99 0.30 -4.50 -6.22
N LEU A 100 -0.13 -5.59 -6.87
CA LEU A 100 0.80 -6.56 -7.48
C LEU A 100 1.60 -5.94 -8.62
N ASP A 101 0.98 -5.11 -9.47
CA ASP A 101 1.68 -4.37 -10.51
C ASP A 101 2.69 -3.37 -9.92
N HIS A 102 2.33 -2.70 -8.80
CA HIS A 102 3.26 -1.80 -8.09
C HIS A 102 4.44 -2.56 -7.49
N LEU A 103 4.19 -3.75 -6.94
CA LEU A 103 5.24 -4.63 -6.43
C LEU A 103 6.20 -5.04 -7.55
N GLU A 104 5.68 -5.43 -8.72
CA GLU A 104 6.51 -5.75 -9.90
C GLU A 104 7.37 -4.56 -10.32
N THR A 105 6.82 -3.34 -10.29
CA THR A 105 7.60 -2.12 -10.54
C THR A 105 8.77 -2.00 -9.56
N GLY A 106 8.56 -2.25 -8.27
CA GLY A 106 9.62 -2.25 -7.26
C GLY A 106 10.72 -3.27 -7.55
N VAL A 107 10.35 -4.44 -8.06
CA VAL A 107 11.30 -5.50 -8.47
C VAL A 107 12.06 -5.09 -9.72
N GLU A 108 11.39 -4.55 -10.74
CA GLU A 108 12.03 -4.07 -11.99
C GLU A 108 13.10 -2.99 -11.73
N TYR A 109 12.92 -2.17 -10.70
CA TYR A 109 13.90 -1.14 -10.28
C TYR A 109 14.87 -1.63 -9.20
N ASP A 110 15.20 -2.92 -9.18
CA ASP A 110 16.23 -3.53 -8.33
C ASP A 110 15.99 -3.38 -6.81
N GLY A 111 14.76 -3.22 -6.36
CA GLY A 111 14.45 -3.11 -4.93
C GLY A 111 14.94 -4.30 -4.11
N GLU A 112 14.90 -5.51 -4.68
CA GLU A 112 15.38 -6.73 -4.03
C GLU A 112 16.89 -6.76 -3.81
N TYR A 113 17.65 -5.94 -4.57
CA TYR A 113 19.10 -5.79 -4.44
C TYR A 113 19.52 -4.66 -3.49
N ALA A 114 18.57 -4.08 -2.75
CA ALA A 114 18.90 -3.10 -1.71
C ALA A 114 19.73 -3.74 -0.59
N PRO A 115 20.78 -3.06 -0.11
CA PRO A 115 21.53 -3.56 1.05
C PRO A 115 20.61 -3.76 2.26
N GLY A 116 20.60 -4.95 2.85
CA GLY A 116 19.73 -5.27 3.98
C GLY A 116 18.24 -5.45 3.63
N PHE A 117 17.92 -5.77 2.38
CA PHE A 117 16.56 -5.95 1.89
C PHE A 117 15.67 -6.79 2.81
N ASP A 118 16.11 -7.99 3.20
CA ASP A 118 15.32 -8.89 4.05
C ASP A 118 14.99 -8.28 5.42
N VAL A 119 15.96 -7.59 6.02
CA VAL A 119 15.77 -6.92 7.31
C VAL A 119 14.80 -5.76 7.17
N MET A 120 14.99 -4.91 6.17
CA MET A 120 14.09 -3.78 5.87
C MET A 120 12.68 -4.27 5.59
N LYS A 121 12.55 -5.25 4.70
CA LYS A 121 11.26 -5.87 4.35
C LYS A 121 10.54 -6.37 5.60
N THR A 122 11.24 -7.11 6.47
CA THR A 122 10.66 -7.65 7.71
C THR A 122 10.15 -6.54 8.64
N ILE A 123 10.96 -5.49 8.85
CA ILE A 123 10.60 -4.37 9.74
C ILE A 123 9.39 -3.61 9.18
N VAL A 124 9.42 -3.27 7.90
CA VAL A 124 8.33 -2.53 7.24
C VAL A 124 7.03 -3.34 7.27
N GLN A 125 7.08 -4.62 6.92
CA GLN A 125 5.91 -5.49 6.93
C GLN A 125 5.33 -5.68 8.32
N LEU A 126 6.16 -5.84 9.34
CA LEU A 126 5.71 -5.93 10.74
C LEU A 126 5.02 -4.63 11.16
N GLY A 127 5.59 -3.49 10.79
CA GLY A 127 4.98 -2.17 11.03
C GLY A 127 3.62 -2.02 10.36
N CYS A 128 3.52 -2.35 9.07
CA CYS A 128 2.27 -2.28 8.32
C CYS A 128 1.18 -3.20 8.90
N ARG A 129 1.52 -4.48 9.18
CA ARG A 129 0.57 -5.42 9.78
C ARG A 129 0.11 -4.99 11.17
N THR A 130 0.99 -4.39 11.95
CA THR A 130 0.65 -3.83 13.27
C THR A 130 -0.27 -2.64 13.14
N ALA A 131 0.03 -1.71 12.24
CA ALA A 131 -0.81 -0.54 11.95
C ALA A 131 -2.22 -0.95 11.50
N ILE A 132 -2.35 -1.93 10.60
CA ILE A 132 -3.63 -2.47 10.16
C ILE A 132 -4.43 -3.02 11.36
N LYS A 133 -3.83 -3.91 12.15
CA LYS A 133 -4.50 -4.53 13.31
C LYS A 133 -4.98 -3.53 14.36
N ILE A 134 -4.23 -2.46 14.56
CA ILE A 134 -4.62 -1.40 15.51
C ILE A 134 -5.74 -0.56 14.90
N SER A 135 -5.65 -0.21 13.62
CA SER A 135 -6.63 0.61 12.91
C SER A 135 -8.00 -0.05 12.79
N GLU A 136 -8.05 -1.38 12.69
CA GLU A 136 -9.30 -2.15 12.69
C GLU A 136 -10.08 -2.03 14.03
N LYS A 137 -9.44 -1.58 15.11
CA LYS A 137 -10.03 -1.49 16.44
C LYS A 137 -10.34 -0.06 16.89
N ILE A 138 -9.74 0.90 16.26
CA ILE A 138 -9.81 2.32 16.64
C ILE A 138 -10.22 3.18 15.45
#